data_cdafa6ff222bc6ea574735bb5758de06
#
_entry.id   cdafa6ff222bc6ea574735bb5758de06
#
_cell.length_a   1.000
_cell.length_b   1.000
_cell.length_c   1.000
_cell.angle_alpha   90.00
_cell.angle_beta   90.00
_cell.angle_gamma   90.00
#
_symmetry.space_group_name_H-M   'P 1'
#
loop_
_entity.id
_entity.type
_entity.pdbx_description
1 polymer ?
#
loop_
_entity_poly.entity_id
_entity_poly.type
_entity_poly.pdbx_seq_one_letter_code
_entity_poly.pdbx_strand_id
1 'polypeptide(L)'
;MLIASVTFSAKGMVAFVDVGQGDSIFIKLPFKQETFLIDTGGRLKFRQKKWQRRQQKHLSDYNLLPFLKSLGCTKIDHLLITHNDADHMGELVNVLDNVKVKNLYLAKGSQIELKKLIQSIKGTKIHLVKKGDTVGNKLKVQILSPEKSTGENDDSLVTYFTINHQRFLLTGDLETTGEEALIRNYPQLKTDFLKVGHHGSNTSTGKELLEKVRPKYAIISAGKKNR
;
A
#
# COMPACT_ATOMS: atom_id res chain seq x y z
N MET A 1 -8.45 28.57 13.85
CA MET A 1 -8.86 28.71 12.46
C MET A 1 -8.03 27.90 11.45
N LEU A 2 -6.76 27.57 11.73
CA LEU A 2 -5.91 26.73 10.85
C LEU A 2 -6.36 25.24 10.77
N ILE A 3 -6.93 24.70 11.86
CA ILE A 3 -7.32 23.28 11.93
C ILE A 3 -8.51 22.96 11.00
N ALA A 4 -9.42 23.91 10.78
CA ALA A 4 -10.57 23.71 9.92
C ALA A 4 -10.18 23.58 8.43
N SER A 5 -9.15 24.30 7.96
CA SER A 5 -8.72 24.27 6.55
C SER A 5 -8.07 22.96 6.13
N VAL A 6 -7.33 22.32 7.05
CA VAL A 6 -6.69 21.01 6.79
C VAL A 6 -7.73 19.88 6.77
N THR A 7 -8.78 20.02 7.57
CA THR A 7 -9.82 18.99 7.72
C THR A 7 -10.78 18.95 6.52
N PHE A 8 -11.02 20.08 5.85
CA PHE A 8 -11.96 20.22 4.74
C PHE A 8 -11.29 20.66 3.43
N SER A 9 -10.05 20.21 3.18
CA SER A 9 -9.39 20.52 1.91
C SER A 9 -10.25 20.09 0.72
N ALA A 10 -10.52 21.04 -0.17
CA ALA A 10 -11.18 20.80 -1.45
C ALA A 10 -10.33 20.01 -2.45
N LYS A 11 -9.05 19.78 -2.13
CA LYS A 11 -8.11 19.03 -2.99
C LYS A 11 -7.97 17.60 -2.47
N GLY A 12 -8.04 16.65 -3.40
CA GLY A 12 -7.60 15.28 -3.14
C GLY A 12 -6.09 15.23 -2.95
N MET A 13 -5.59 14.20 -2.27
CA MET A 13 -4.18 14.00 -1.98
C MET A 13 -3.80 12.55 -2.16
N VAL A 14 -2.63 12.31 -2.76
CA VAL A 14 -1.90 11.04 -2.69
C VAL A 14 -0.57 11.35 -2.02
N ALA A 15 -0.28 10.69 -0.91
CA ALA A 15 0.94 10.89 -0.14
C ALA A 15 1.68 9.56 0.02
N PHE A 16 2.95 9.54 -0.38
CA PHE A 16 3.88 8.46 -0.10
C PHE A 16 4.54 8.78 1.24
N VAL A 17 4.18 8.02 2.26
CA VAL A 17 4.60 8.29 3.64
C VAL A 17 5.99 7.71 3.86
N ASP A 18 6.92 8.50 4.39
CA ASP A 18 8.25 8.01 4.77
C ASP A 18 8.14 7.07 5.97
N VAL A 19 8.11 5.79 5.69
CA VAL A 19 8.12 4.70 6.69
C VAL A 19 9.49 4.04 6.83
N GLY A 20 10.51 4.63 6.21
CA GLY A 20 11.85 4.05 6.09
C GLY A 20 11.89 3.06 4.93
N GLN A 21 12.35 1.83 5.19
CA GLN A 21 12.22 0.76 4.22
C GLN A 21 10.79 0.25 4.24
N GLY A 22 10.17 0.10 3.05
CA GLY A 22 8.80 -0.38 2.91
C GLY A 22 7.84 0.64 2.32
N ASP A 23 6.59 0.28 2.19
CA ASP A 23 5.55 1.11 1.59
C ASP A 23 4.48 1.53 2.59
N SER A 24 4.02 2.77 2.43
CA SER A 24 2.77 3.25 3.00
C SER A 24 2.25 4.42 2.17
N ILE A 25 1.13 4.24 1.49
CA ILE A 25 0.59 5.23 0.56
C ILE A 25 -0.81 5.63 1.03
N PHE A 26 -0.97 6.88 1.39
CA PHE A 26 -2.24 7.43 1.86
C PHE A 26 -2.93 8.23 0.77
N ILE A 27 -4.22 7.93 0.52
CA ILE A 27 -5.04 8.63 -0.46
C ILE A 27 -6.24 9.22 0.28
N LYS A 28 -6.47 10.51 0.08
CA LYS A 28 -7.63 11.21 0.63
C LYS A 28 -8.34 11.95 -0.49
N LEU A 29 -9.63 11.68 -0.67
CA LEU A 29 -10.46 12.45 -1.58
C LEU A 29 -10.80 13.84 -1.02
N PRO A 30 -11.19 14.80 -1.88
CA PRO A 30 -11.68 16.10 -1.45
C PRO A 30 -12.73 15.96 -0.34
N PHE A 31 -12.72 16.90 0.61
CA PHE A 31 -13.69 16.95 1.73
C PHE A 31 -13.76 15.67 2.56
N LYS A 32 -12.70 14.86 2.59
CA LYS A 32 -12.66 13.54 3.28
C LYS A 32 -13.79 12.59 2.88
N GLN A 33 -14.25 12.66 1.66
CA GLN A 33 -15.33 11.80 1.18
C GLN A 33 -14.98 10.32 1.25
N GLU A 34 -13.71 9.98 1.03
CA GLU A 34 -13.20 8.62 1.11
C GLU A 34 -11.68 8.65 1.35
N THR A 35 -11.20 7.68 2.12
CA THR A 35 -9.78 7.56 2.48
C THR A 35 -9.29 6.14 2.23
N PHE A 36 -8.08 6.04 1.66
CA PHE A 36 -7.39 4.77 1.45
C PHE A 36 -6.02 4.82 2.11
N LEU A 37 -5.59 3.69 2.62
CA LEU A 37 -4.21 3.41 2.97
C LEU A 37 -3.78 2.15 2.25
N ILE A 38 -2.66 2.18 1.57
CA ILE A 38 -2.06 1.03 0.90
C ILE A 38 -0.74 0.77 1.59
N ASP A 39 -0.64 -0.39 2.22
CA ASP A 39 0.42 -0.83 3.11
C ASP A 39 0.61 0.06 4.37
N THR A 40 1.30 -0.50 5.35
CA THR A 40 1.48 0.11 6.67
C THR A 40 2.95 0.34 7.02
N GLY A 41 3.85 -0.11 6.15
CA GLY A 41 5.26 -0.17 6.49
C GLY A 41 5.56 -1.25 7.52
N GLY A 42 6.79 -1.25 7.97
CA GLY A 42 7.24 -2.15 9.02
C GLY A 42 8.75 -2.35 9.00
N ARG A 43 9.24 -3.13 9.93
CA ARG A 43 10.67 -3.47 10.01
C ARG A 43 10.91 -4.87 9.51
N LEU A 44 11.89 -5.05 8.64
CA LEU A 44 12.43 -6.36 8.33
C LEU A 44 12.92 -7.01 9.63
N LYS A 45 12.38 -8.20 9.95
CA LYS A 45 12.73 -8.95 11.16
C LYS A 45 14.04 -9.68 10.94
N PHE A 46 15.16 -9.05 11.28
CA PHE A 46 16.42 -9.77 11.39
C PHE A 46 16.41 -10.69 12.64
N ARG A 47 16.99 -11.88 12.51
CA ARG A 47 17.10 -12.85 13.61
C ARG A 47 17.96 -12.24 14.74
N GLN A 48 17.30 -11.72 15.77
CA GLN A 48 17.96 -11.13 16.94
C GLN A 48 18.08 -12.18 18.06
N LYS A 49 19.25 -12.20 18.74
CA LYS A 49 19.45 -13.01 19.95
C LYS A 49 18.54 -12.49 21.08
N LYS A 50 18.12 -13.38 22.02
CA LYS A 50 17.16 -13.02 23.10
C LYS A 50 17.53 -11.75 23.87
N TRP A 51 18.83 -11.49 24.12
CA TRP A 51 19.30 -10.31 24.84
C TRP A 51 19.27 -9.01 24.02
N GLN A 52 19.15 -9.08 22.69
CA GLN A 52 19.00 -7.94 21.77
C GLN A 52 17.55 -7.49 21.61
N ARG A 53 16.60 -8.26 22.15
CA ARG A 53 15.16 -7.95 22.07
C ARG A 53 14.80 -6.89 23.12
N ARG A 54 15.19 -5.64 22.90
CA ARG A 54 14.50 -4.51 23.55
C ARG A 54 13.07 -4.47 23.04
N GLN A 55 12.10 -4.02 23.88
CA GLN A 55 10.77 -3.66 23.39
C GLN A 55 10.95 -2.63 22.28
N GLN A 56 10.89 -3.08 21.04
CA GLN A 56 10.96 -2.17 19.90
C GLN A 56 9.60 -1.50 19.81
N LYS A 57 9.60 -0.18 19.94
CA LYS A 57 8.42 0.63 19.67
C LYS A 57 8.05 0.46 18.19
N HIS A 58 6.76 0.55 17.90
CA HIS A 58 6.25 0.45 16.54
C HIS A 58 6.78 1.61 15.67
N LEU A 59 7.17 1.31 14.43
CA LEU A 59 7.60 2.37 13.49
C LEU A 59 6.47 3.33 13.20
N SER A 60 5.26 2.81 13.06
CA SER A 60 4.07 3.61 12.80
C SER A 60 3.80 4.67 13.87
N ASP A 61 4.26 4.49 15.12
CA ASP A 61 4.13 5.50 16.19
C ASP A 61 4.93 6.77 15.91
N TYR A 62 5.98 6.68 15.07
CA TYR A 62 6.88 7.80 14.78
C TYR A 62 6.66 8.45 13.42
N ASN A 63 5.98 7.77 12.50
CA ASN A 63 5.78 8.24 11.13
C ASN A 63 4.31 8.22 10.71
N LEU A 64 3.74 7.06 10.43
CA LEU A 64 2.41 6.93 9.84
C LEU A 64 1.29 7.48 10.74
N LEU A 65 1.26 7.10 12.02
CA LEU A 65 0.21 7.57 12.96
C LEU A 65 0.27 9.08 13.21
N PRO A 66 1.44 9.71 13.46
CA PRO A 66 1.56 11.16 13.51
C PRO A 66 1.15 11.85 12.19
N PHE A 67 1.52 11.29 11.04
CA PHE A 67 1.11 11.81 9.75
C PHE A 67 -0.42 11.80 9.60
N LEU A 68 -1.08 10.67 9.85
CA LEU A 68 -2.54 10.58 9.80
C LEU A 68 -3.21 11.55 10.78
N LYS A 69 -2.66 11.67 11.99
CA LYS A 69 -3.16 12.60 13.02
C LYS A 69 -3.01 14.06 12.58
N SER A 70 -1.91 14.44 11.95
CA SER A 70 -1.69 15.81 11.44
C SER A 70 -2.72 16.21 10.38
N LEU A 71 -3.24 15.23 9.64
CA LEU A 71 -4.32 15.41 8.67
C LEU A 71 -5.73 15.33 9.31
N GLY A 72 -5.81 15.18 10.64
CA GLY A 72 -7.06 14.92 11.35
C GLY A 72 -7.77 13.65 10.85
N CYS A 73 -7.00 12.64 10.38
CA CYS A 73 -7.53 11.38 9.90
C CYS A 73 -7.62 10.39 11.06
N THR A 74 -8.82 10.20 11.60
CA THR A 74 -9.11 9.26 12.70
C THR A 74 -9.74 7.97 12.20
N LYS A 75 -10.05 7.90 10.91
CA LYS A 75 -10.69 6.76 10.27
C LYS A 75 -10.14 6.56 8.86
N ILE A 76 -9.93 5.30 8.50
CA ILE A 76 -9.58 4.84 7.15
C ILE A 76 -10.75 4.02 6.62
N ASP A 77 -11.28 4.37 5.44
CA ASP A 77 -12.39 3.64 4.85
C ASP A 77 -11.91 2.33 4.21
N HIS A 78 -10.73 2.36 3.58
CA HIS A 78 -10.14 1.23 2.85
C HIS A 78 -8.65 1.10 3.15
N LEU A 79 -8.25 0.00 3.78
CA LEU A 79 -6.84 -0.38 3.96
C LEU A 79 -6.57 -1.59 3.06
N LEU A 80 -5.61 -1.46 2.15
CA LEU A 80 -5.15 -2.55 1.29
C LEU A 80 -3.75 -2.97 1.73
N ILE A 81 -3.50 -4.27 1.82
CA ILE A 81 -2.16 -4.84 2.01
C ILE A 81 -1.76 -5.51 0.71
N THR A 82 -0.65 -5.08 0.14
CA THR A 82 -0.19 -5.58 -1.17
C THR A 82 0.29 -7.02 -1.07
N HIS A 83 1.09 -7.36 -0.07
CA HIS A 83 1.59 -8.70 0.20
C HIS A 83 2.03 -8.86 1.67
N ASN A 84 2.56 -10.05 2.03
CA ASN A 84 2.72 -10.44 3.43
C ASN A 84 4.04 -9.97 4.07
N ASP A 85 4.92 -9.28 3.35
CA ASP A 85 6.22 -8.90 3.86
C ASP A 85 6.17 -7.87 4.98
N ALA A 86 7.16 -7.95 5.86
CA ALA A 86 7.16 -7.18 7.10
C ALA A 86 7.26 -5.67 6.86
N ASP A 87 7.89 -5.24 5.79
CA ASP A 87 8.01 -3.83 5.41
C ASP A 87 6.77 -3.26 4.69
N HIS A 88 5.76 -4.11 4.42
CA HIS A 88 4.45 -3.71 3.91
C HIS A 88 3.34 -3.84 4.95
N MET A 89 3.28 -4.98 5.68
CA MET A 89 2.22 -5.24 6.64
C MET A 89 2.68 -5.27 8.10
N GLY A 90 3.95 -5.02 8.38
CA GLY A 90 4.51 -5.19 9.73
C GLY A 90 3.87 -4.35 10.81
N GLU A 91 3.34 -3.18 10.46
CA GLU A 91 2.65 -2.27 11.38
C GLU A 91 1.12 -2.38 11.32
N LEU A 92 0.56 -3.36 10.58
CA LEU A 92 -0.88 -3.53 10.39
C LEU A 92 -1.64 -3.57 11.73
N VAL A 93 -1.19 -4.39 12.67
CA VAL A 93 -1.86 -4.55 13.97
C VAL A 93 -1.85 -3.22 14.73
N ASN A 94 -0.69 -2.55 14.81
CA ASN A 94 -0.59 -1.26 15.51
C ASN A 94 -1.46 -0.18 14.84
N VAL A 95 -1.58 -0.19 13.53
CA VAL A 95 -2.49 0.74 12.81
C VAL A 95 -3.95 0.43 13.13
N LEU A 96 -4.35 -0.84 13.14
CA LEU A 96 -5.72 -1.27 13.49
C LEU A 96 -6.10 -0.92 14.95
N ASP A 97 -5.13 -0.97 15.86
CA ASP A 97 -5.33 -0.63 17.27
C ASP A 97 -5.48 0.87 17.51
N ASN A 98 -4.89 1.71 16.65
CA ASN A 98 -4.83 3.17 16.83
C ASN A 98 -5.74 3.97 15.88
N VAL A 99 -6.16 3.39 14.75
CA VAL A 99 -6.99 4.06 13.75
C VAL A 99 -8.17 3.16 13.38
N LYS A 100 -9.37 3.72 13.39
CA LYS A 100 -10.56 2.97 12.97
C LYS A 100 -10.48 2.64 11.48
N VAL A 101 -10.26 1.38 11.13
CA VAL A 101 -10.29 0.88 9.75
C VAL A 101 -11.63 0.21 9.49
N LYS A 102 -12.35 0.67 8.44
CA LYS A 102 -13.66 0.12 8.10
C LYS A 102 -13.55 -1.19 7.32
N ASN A 103 -12.69 -1.21 6.30
CA ASN A 103 -12.50 -2.35 5.41
C ASN A 103 -11.01 -2.61 5.23
N LEU A 104 -10.60 -3.87 5.40
CA LEU A 104 -9.26 -4.37 5.11
C LEU A 104 -9.33 -5.28 3.88
N TYR A 105 -8.46 -5.06 2.91
CA TYR A 105 -8.40 -5.83 1.68
C TYR A 105 -7.08 -6.59 1.62
N LEU A 106 -7.16 -7.88 1.37
CA LEU A 106 -6.03 -8.80 1.24
C LEU A 106 -6.15 -9.54 -0.10
N ALA A 107 -5.03 -9.90 -0.70
CA ALA A 107 -5.05 -10.72 -1.90
C ALA A 107 -5.71 -12.08 -1.64
N LYS A 108 -6.56 -12.54 -2.57
CA LYS A 108 -7.15 -13.87 -2.50
C LYS A 108 -6.05 -14.94 -2.54
N GLY A 109 -5.99 -15.76 -1.52
CA GLY A 109 -4.93 -16.77 -1.30
C GLY A 109 -4.11 -16.47 -0.04
N SER A 110 -3.75 -15.23 0.23
CA SER A 110 -2.94 -14.83 1.40
C SER A 110 -3.61 -15.17 2.75
N GLN A 111 -4.94 -15.32 2.79
CA GLN A 111 -5.67 -15.68 4.02
C GLN A 111 -5.23 -17.03 4.61
N ILE A 112 -4.61 -17.89 3.83
CA ILE A 112 -4.12 -19.19 4.32
C ILE A 112 -2.99 -18.96 5.32
N GLU A 113 -2.01 -18.13 4.97
CA GLU A 113 -0.88 -17.76 5.81
C GLU A 113 -1.29 -16.82 6.95
N LEU A 114 -2.20 -15.88 6.67
CA LEU A 114 -2.65 -14.86 7.61
C LEU A 114 -3.81 -15.31 8.51
N LYS A 115 -4.18 -16.60 8.50
CA LYS A 115 -5.36 -17.12 9.21
C LYS A 115 -5.44 -16.67 10.68
N LYS A 116 -4.34 -16.78 11.43
CA LYS A 116 -4.30 -16.39 12.86
C LYS A 116 -4.49 -14.89 13.04
N LEU A 117 -3.86 -14.09 12.19
CA LEU A 117 -4.00 -12.64 12.19
C LEU A 117 -5.44 -12.23 11.89
N ILE A 118 -6.01 -12.76 10.82
CA ILE A 118 -7.39 -12.48 10.41
C ILE A 118 -8.39 -12.79 11.54
N GLN A 119 -8.21 -13.89 12.24
CA GLN A 119 -9.06 -14.29 13.38
C GLN A 119 -8.92 -13.34 14.58
N SER A 120 -7.81 -12.66 14.73
CA SER A 120 -7.59 -11.69 15.82
C SER A 120 -8.17 -10.29 15.55
N ILE A 121 -8.40 -9.94 14.29
CA ILE A 121 -8.89 -8.62 13.88
C ILE A 121 -10.39 -8.49 14.24
N LYS A 122 -10.72 -7.45 15.00
CA LYS A 122 -12.10 -7.14 15.40
C LYS A 122 -12.50 -5.74 14.90
N GLY A 123 -13.77 -5.57 14.57
CA GLY A 123 -14.33 -4.27 14.19
C GLY A 123 -13.99 -3.79 12.78
N THR A 124 -13.21 -4.54 12.02
CA THR A 124 -12.84 -4.26 10.62
C THR A 124 -13.41 -5.37 9.72
N LYS A 125 -14.05 -4.99 8.62
CA LYS A 125 -14.51 -5.95 7.61
C LYS A 125 -13.34 -6.37 6.74
N ILE A 126 -13.12 -7.68 6.59
CA ILE A 126 -12.05 -8.24 5.77
C ILE A 126 -12.61 -8.70 4.44
N HIS A 127 -11.96 -8.30 3.36
CA HIS A 127 -12.31 -8.62 2.00
C HIS A 127 -11.12 -9.28 1.30
N LEU A 128 -11.39 -10.37 0.58
CA LEU A 128 -10.38 -11.00 -0.27
C LEU A 128 -10.61 -10.50 -1.70
N VAL A 129 -9.58 -9.90 -2.27
CA VAL A 129 -9.63 -9.32 -3.62
C VAL A 129 -8.64 -9.99 -4.56
N LYS A 130 -8.91 -9.90 -5.85
CA LYS A 130 -8.11 -10.46 -6.92
C LYS A 130 -8.16 -9.56 -8.15
N LYS A 131 -7.39 -9.88 -9.15
CA LYS A 131 -7.42 -9.25 -10.46
C LYS A 131 -8.84 -9.08 -10.99
N GLY A 132 -9.15 -7.88 -11.45
CA GLY A 132 -10.46 -7.49 -11.98
C GLY A 132 -11.40 -6.87 -10.94
N ASP A 133 -11.12 -7.04 -9.65
CA ASP A 133 -11.91 -6.41 -8.59
C ASP A 133 -11.68 -4.89 -8.55
N THR A 134 -12.62 -4.18 -7.96
CA THR A 134 -12.54 -2.74 -7.74
C THR A 134 -12.89 -2.41 -6.29
N VAL A 135 -12.05 -1.62 -5.66
CA VAL A 135 -12.20 -1.16 -4.28
C VAL A 135 -12.60 0.31 -4.25
N GLY A 136 -13.48 0.66 -3.32
CA GLY A 136 -13.94 2.04 -3.11
C GLY A 136 -15.22 2.39 -3.84
N ASN A 137 -15.84 3.47 -3.38
CA ASN A 137 -17.14 3.95 -3.88
C ASN A 137 -16.97 5.19 -4.78
N LYS A 138 -16.31 6.21 -4.27
CA LYS A 138 -16.04 7.47 -4.99
C LYS A 138 -14.79 7.36 -5.85
N LEU A 139 -13.68 6.93 -5.26
CA LEU A 139 -12.49 6.55 -6.01
C LEU A 139 -12.56 5.06 -6.35
N LYS A 140 -12.45 4.73 -7.61
CA LYS A 140 -12.42 3.35 -8.09
C LYS A 140 -10.97 2.90 -8.22
N VAL A 141 -10.48 2.18 -7.20
CA VAL A 141 -9.16 1.55 -7.20
C VAL A 141 -9.30 0.16 -7.81
N GLN A 142 -8.77 -0.02 -9.01
CA GLN A 142 -8.79 -1.30 -9.73
C GLN A 142 -7.64 -2.19 -9.26
N ILE A 143 -7.91 -3.46 -9.05
CA ILE A 143 -6.90 -4.49 -8.76
C ILE A 143 -6.50 -5.15 -10.09
N LEU A 144 -5.25 -4.94 -10.50
CA LEU A 144 -4.74 -5.46 -11.77
C LEU A 144 -4.03 -6.81 -11.61
N SER A 145 -3.54 -7.14 -10.43
CA SER A 145 -2.84 -8.37 -10.04
C SER A 145 -3.02 -8.58 -8.53
N PRO A 146 -2.89 -9.81 -7.99
CA PRO A 146 -2.81 -11.09 -8.70
C PRO A 146 -4.20 -11.71 -8.96
N GLU A 147 -4.27 -12.80 -9.70
CA GLU A 147 -5.47 -13.65 -9.77
C GLU A 147 -5.65 -14.42 -8.45
N LYS A 148 -4.53 -14.92 -7.88
CA LYS A 148 -4.45 -15.60 -6.60
C LYS A 148 -3.04 -15.41 -6.04
N SER A 149 -2.93 -15.06 -4.76
CA SER A 149 -1.64 -14.92 -4.08
C SER A 149 -1.18 -16.24 -3.46
N THR A 150 0.13 -16.48 -3.57
CA THR A 150 0.86 -17.51 -2.83
C THR A 150 1.67 -16.92 -1.68
N GLY A 151 1.70 -15.58 -1.57
CA GLY A 151 2.42 -14.84 -0.53
C GLY A 151 3.77 -14.27 -0.99
N GLU A 152 4.17 -14.52 -2.23
CA GLU A 152 5.43 -14.02 -2.80
C GLU A 152 5.28 -12.60 -3.39
N ASN A 153 6.40 -11.93 -3.70
CA ASN A 153 6.44 -10.57 -4.24
C ASN A 153 5.68 -10.45 -5.57
N ASP A 154 5.83 -11.43 -6.48
CA ASP A 154 5.13 -11.48 -7.76
C ASP A 154 3.60 -11.56 -7.62
N ASP A 155 3.11 -11.85 -6.42
CA ASP A 155 1.70 -11.86 -6.07
C ASP A 155 1.23 -10.57 -5.38
N SER A 156 2.01 -9.51 -5.44
CA SER A 156 1.61 -8.19 -4.90
C SER A 156 0.31 -7.69 -5.51
N LEU A 157 -0.56 -7.11 -4.69
CA LEU A 157 -1.73 -6.38 -5.18
C LEU A 157 -1.26 -5.15 -5.97
N VAL A 158 -1.37 -5.25 -7.28
CA VAL A 158 -1.15 -4.09 -8.17
C VAL A 158 -2.42 -3.29 -8.24
N THR A 159 -2.33 -2.01 -7.86
CA THR A 159 -3.48 -1.11 -7.86
C THR A 159 -3.34 -0.02 -8.90
N TYR A 160 -4.46 0.33 -9.53
CA TYR A 160 -4.54 1.38 -10.53
C TYR A 160 -5.76 2.26 -10.30
N PHE A 161 -5.55 3.58 -10.32
CA PHE A 161 -6.64 4.54 -10.12
C PHE A 161 -6.33 5.88 -10.76
N THR A 162 -7.37 6.71 -10.92
CA THR A 162 -7.24 8.08 -11.42
C THR A 162 -7.79 9.06 -10.39
N ILE A 163 -6.99 10.04 -10.01
CA ILE A 163 -7.41 11.15 -9.16
C ILE A 163 -6.90 12.45 -9.77
N ASN A 164 -7.76 13.49 -9.81
CA ASN A 164 -7.42 14.79 -10.40
C ASN A 164 -6.86 14.67 -11.85
N HIS A 165 -7.43 13.78 -12.66
CA HIS A 165 -7.00 13.46 -14.02
C HIS A 165 -5.57 12.86 -14.14
N GLN A 166 -4.96 12.47 -13.04
CA GLN A 166 -3.66 11.80 -13.01
C GLN A 166 -3.86 10.30 -12.70
N ARG A 167 -3.21 9.45 -13.48
CA ARG A 167 -3.25 7.98 -13.35
C ARG A 167 -2.10 7.51 -12.50
N PHE A 168 -2.41 6.69 -11.52
CA PHE A 168 -1.46 6.08 -10.60
C PHE A 168 -1.41 4.58 -10.81
N LEU A 169 -0.23 4.03 -10.94
CA LEU A 169 0.05 2.60 -10.93
C LEU A 169 0.98 2.30 -9.75
N LEU A 170 0.49 1.52 -8.79
CA LEU A 170 1.24 1.12 -7.62
C LEU A 170 1.45 -0.40 -7.69
N THR A 171 2.68 -0.81 -7.82
CA THR A 171 3.04 -2.21 -8.14
C THR A 171 3.34 -3.06 -6.90
N GLY A 172 3.38 -2.45 -5.69
CA GLY A 172 3.91 -3.15 -4.53
C GLY A 172 5.34 -3.59 -4.80
N ASP A 173 5.65 -4.84 -4.52
CA ASP A 173 6.97 -5.43 -4.77
C ASP A 173 6.98 -6.40 -5.96
N LEU A 174 6.02 -6.20 -6.89
CA LEU A 174 5.94 -6.97 -8.12
C LEU A 174 7.31 -7.03 -8.82
N GLU A 175 7.74 -8.23 -9.17
CA GLU A 175 9.00 -8.47 -9.88
C GLU A 175 8.77 -8.67 -11.38
N THR A 176 9.85 -8.86 -12.12
CA THR A 176 9.83 -8.89 -13.60
C THR A 176 8.83 -9.88 -14.17
N THR A 177 8.69 -11.07 -13.58
CA THR A 177 7.73 -12.08 -14.04
C THR A 177 6.28 -11.60 -13.93
N GLY A 178 5.95 -10.98 -12.80
CA GLY A 178 4.63 -10.38 -12.57
C GLY A 178 4.39 -9.17 -13.48
N GLU A 179 5.42 -8.37 -13.75
CA GLU A 179 5.35 -7.21 -14.67
C GLU A 179 5.05 -7.66 -16.11
N GLU A 180 5.71 -8.72 -16.60
CA GLU A 180 5.43 -9.30 -17.91
C GLU A 180 3.98 -9.78 -18.03
N ALA A 181 3.47 -10.44 -16.97
CA ALA A 181 2.07 -10.84 -16.91
C ALA A 181 1.13 -9.63 -16.89
N LEU A 182 1.49 -8.58 -16.15
CA LEU A 182 0.72 -7.34 -16.08
C LEU A 182 0.58 -6.67 -17.45
N ILE A 183 1.70 -6.42 -18.14
CA ILE A 183 1.67 -5.76 -19.46
C ILE A 183 1.03 -6.60 -20.53
N ARG A 184 1.11 -7.92 -20.45
CA ARG A 184 0.40 -8.85 -21.35
C ARG A 184 -1.11 -8.79 -21.16
N ASN A 185 -1.56 -8.71 -19.89
CA ASN A 185 -2.97 -8.63 -19.57
C ASN A 185 -3.58 -7.25 -19.86
N TYR A 186 -2.78 -6.20 -19.78
CA TYR A 186 -3.21 -4.80 -19.96
C TYR A 186 -2.35 -4.07 -21.00
N PRO A 187 -2.44 -4.44 -22.31
CA PRO A 187 -1.55 -3.91 -23.35
C PRO A 187 -1.67 -2.41 -23.59
N GLN A 188 -2.75 -1.79 -23.15
CA GLN A 188 -2.98 -0.33 -23.25
C GLN A 188 -2.72 0.42 -21.96
N LEU A 189 -2.16 -0.22 -20.93
CA LEU A 189 -1.89 0.38 -19.63
C LEU A 189 -0.93 1.56 -19.79
N LYS A 190 -1.34 2.72 -19.29
CA LYS A 190 -0.55 3.95 -19.22
C LYS A 190 -0.72 4.56 -17.85
N THR A 191 0.33 5.16 -17.33
CA THR A 191 0.29 5.83 -16.03
C THR A 191 1.00 7.19 -16.09
N ASP A 192 0.62 8.10 -15.20
CA ASP A 192 1.35 9.37 -15.02
C ASP A 192 2.32 9.23 -13.84
N PHE A 193 1.93 8.49 -12.79
CA PHE A 193 2.73 8.20 -11.61
C PHE A 193 2.90 6.69 -11.44
N LEU A 194 4.14 6.23 -11.40
CA LEU A 194 4.51 4.84 -11.12
C LEU A 194 5.20 4.75 -9.75
N LYS A 195 4.66 3.96 -8.83
CA LYS A 195 5.45 3.48 -7.70
C LYS A 195 6.37 2.38 -8.22
N VAL A 196 7.67 2.61 -8.12
CA VAL A 196 8.70 1.66 -8.53
C VAL A 196 8.62 0.40 -7.67
N GLY A 197 8.63 -0.75 -8.31
CA GLY A 197 8.51 -2.04 -7.64
C GLY A 197 9.66 -2.32 -6.70
N HIS A 198 9.42 -3.09 -5.65
CA HIS A 198 10.38 -3.67 -4.74
C HIS A 198 11.48 -2.68 -4.31
N HIS A 199 11.07 -1.47 -3.90
CA HIS A 199 11.93 -0.40 -3.38
C HIS A 199 13.09 0.00 -4.31
N GLY A 200 12.93 -0.22 -5.63
CA GLY A 200 13.97 0.02 -6.63
C GLY A 200 14.98 -1.12 -6.77
N SER A 201 14.61 -2.35 -6.37
CA SER A 201 15.41 -3.55 -6.64
C SER A 201 15.65 -3.73 -8.14
N ASN A 202 16.79 -4.31 -8.49
CA ASN A 202 17.11 -4.69 -9.86
C ASN A 202 16.27 -5.86 -10.40
N THR A 203 15.44 -6.49 -9.56
CA THR A 203 14.51 -7.56 -9.95
C THR A 203 13.15 -7.03 -10.41
N SER A 204 12.94 -5.71 -10.36
CA SER A 204 11.64 -5.08 -10.64
C SER A 204 11.79 -3.81 -11.47
N THR A 205 10.67 -3.29 -11.93
CA THR A 205 10.54 -2.07 -12.77
C THR A 205 11.44 -2.16 -14.02
N GLY A 206 11.24 -3.28 -14.71
CA GLY A 206 12.00 -3.61 -15.90
C GLY A 206 11.75 -2.63 -17.06
N LYS A 207 12.67 -2.63 -18.02
CA LYS A 207 12.61 -1.77 -19.22
C LYS A 207 11.30 -1.93 -19.99
N GLU A 208 10.80 -3.15 -20.13
CA GLU A 208 9.57 -3.45 -20.86
C GLU A 208 8.34 -2.82 -20.20
N LEU A 209 8.25 -2.88 -18.85
CA LEU A 209 7.19 -2.19 -18.12
C LEU A 209 7.26 -0.70 -18.38
N LEU A 210 8.43 -0.07 -18.23
CA LEU A 210 8.62 1.38 -18.42
C LEU A 210 8.25 1.85 -19.82
N GLU A 211 8.69 1.13 -20.86
CA GLU A 211 8.36 1.42 -22.26
C GLU A 211 6.84 1.30 -22.51
N LYS A 212 6.20 0.38 -21.82
CA LYS A 212 4.76 0.15 -21.95
C LYS A 212 3.93 1.20 -21.25
N VAL A 213 4.16 1.42 -19.95
CA VAL A 213 3.30 2.30 -19.12
C VAL A 213 3.67 3.79 -19.29
N ARG A 214 4.91 4.11 -19.65
CA ARG A 214 5.45 5.46 -19.92
C ARG A 214 5.10 6.48 -18.84
N PRO A 215 5.57 6.28 -17.61
CA PRO A 215 5.25 7.18 -16.51
C PRO A 215 5.91 8.56 -16.72
N LYS A 216 5.25 9.63 -16.26
CA LYS A 216 5.86 10.96 -16.16
C LYS A 216 6.72 11.09 -14.92
N TYR A 217 6.31 10.41 -13.84
CA TYR A 217 6.98 10.40 -12.55
C TYR A 217 7.10 8.98 -12.04
N ALA A 218 8.28 8.63 -11.54
CA ALA A 218 8.57 7.38 -10.84
C ALA A 218 8.92 7.70 -9.39
N ILE A 219 8.28 7.00 -8.45
CA ILE A 219 8.43 7.20 -7.01
C ILE A 219 9.03 5.95 -6.41
N ILE A 220 10.14 6.10 -5.69
CA ILE A 220 10.83 5.01 -4.99
C ILE A 220 10.62 5.21 -3.50
N SER A 221 9.95 4.26 -2.85
CA SER A 221 9.88 4.17 -1.39
C SER A 221 11.05 3.31 -0.90
N ALA A 222 12.09 3.92 -0.36
CA ALA A 222 13.27 3.19 0.07
C ALA A 222 13.90 3.83 1.31
N GLY A 223 14.45 3.00 2.18
CA GLY A 223 15.20 3.45 3.35
C GLY A 223 16.56 4.05 2.94
N LYS A 224 17.12 4.94 3.80
CA LYS A 224 18.42 5.62 3.54
C LYS A 224 19.62 4.69 3.27
N LYS A 225 19.51 3.42 3.62
CA LYS A 225 20.56 2.40 3.45
C LYS A 225 20.09 1.25 2.57
N ASN A 226 19.10 1.50 1.71
CA ASN A 226 18.67 0.53 0.72
C ASN A 226 19.84 0.25 -0.25
N ARG A 227 20.20 -1.01 -0.44
CA ARG A 227 21.32 -1.45 -1.30
C ARG A 227 20.80 -2.46 -2.31
#